data_ce46849e5c1e26ee7aafc9855ea64377
#
_entry.id   ce46849e5c1e26ee7aafc9855ea64377
#
_cell.length_a   1.000
_cell.length_b   1.000
_cell.length_c   1.000
_cell.angle_alpha   90.00
_cell.angle_beta   90.00
_cell.angle_gamma   90.00
#
_symmetry.space_group_name_H-M   'P 1'
#
loop_
_entity.id
_entity.type
_entity.pdbx_description
1 polymer ?
#
loop_
_entity_poly.entity_id
_entity_poly.type
_entity_poly.pdbx_seq_one_letter_code
_entity_poly.pdbx_strand_id
1 'polypeptide(L)'
;MQSRRQFILKGAKLVAASAAAASVGPTVFARGAGAADKQLKVLQWAHFVPAYDKWFDPWAKEWGAKRGVEVTVDHVGFADVVPRATAEVAAQSGHDVHMFIGLASAFEEHVIDLKEVSGTLEKKYGRPVELATRSTYNPHTKKQFALSDMWVPDPGNYHKKVWTDIGMPAGPATYEDLVKAAPEIKKVAPQMQIPIGVGLSQDIDSNMAVRNILWCHGGSIQDKESNVVLNSPETLKALEYAKRLYSVGMTQAVLSWNAASNNQAFNAQETSYILNSISAYRTAQDNKLPVLENYFFVPALKGPTGIQLASEHVMSGYVVWKFSKSQDIAKEFLVALVDASRESMLGSKLYNFPSFYGAAAEPNTPMNKKSESGAAWIAKQCNADPFGSQPGDKLSLLAKALPWSTNLGYPGFANPAEGEIFDTYVITDMFAKAATGALSPKDAMAEASNRCKEIFGKWRKKGMVAGGSKDR
;
A
#
# COMPACT_ATOMS: atom_id res chain seq x y z
N MET A 1 -4.42 -8.55 47.51
CA MET A 1 -5.30 -8.06 46.43
C MET A 1 -5.88 -6.71 46.84
N GLN A 2 -5.30 -5.61 46.40
CA GLN A 2 -5.84 -4.27 46.65
C GLN A 2 -6.65 -3.85 45.37
N SER A 3 -7.87 -3.36 45.61
CA SER A 3 -8.83 -3.09 44.53
C SER A 3 -8.47 -1.84 43.73
N ARG A 4 -8.82 -1.82 42.45
CA ARG A 4 -8.63 -0.71 41.50
C ARG A 4 -9.14 0.67 41.98
N ARG A 5 -9.94 0.73 43.01
CA ARG A 5 -10.48 1.98 43.62
C ARG A 5 -9.47 2.73 44.50
N GLN A 6 -8.43 2.06 45.02
CA GLN A 6 -7.43 2.71 45.89
C GLN A 6 -6.28 3.37 45.13
N PHE A 7 -6.14 3.10 43.82
CA PHE A 7 -5.10 3.72 42.96
C PHE A 7 -5.50 5.12 42.47
N ILE A 8 -6.79 5.41 42.38
CA ILE A 8 -7.31 6.70 41.83
C ILE A 8 -7.33 7.81 42.90
N LEU A 9 -7.30 7.48 44.21
CA LEU A 9 -7.40 8.47 45.29
C LEU A 9 -6.05 8.98 45.83
N LYS A 10 -4.91 8.52 45.32
CA LYS A 10 -3.57 9.01 45.73
C LYS A 10 -2.93 10.00 44.77
N GLY A 11 -3.53 10.29 43.61
CA GLY A 11 -3.03 11.24 42.63
C GLY A 11 -3.51 12.69 42.77
N ALA A 12 -4.36 13.01 43.76
CA ALA A 12 -5.07 14.29 43.85
C ALA A 12 -4.70 15.15 45.08
N LYS A 13 -3.48 15.03 45.59
CA LYS A 13 -3.01 15.95 46.63
C LYS A 13 -1.53 16.27 46.43
N LEU A 14 -1.23 17.18 45.52
CA LEU A 14 0.02 17.98 45.50
C LEU A 14 0.00 18.98 44.31
N VAL A 15 -0.89 19.96 44.35
CA VAL A 15 -0.66 21.27 43.71
C VAL A 15 -1.58 22.28 44.42
N ALA A 16 -1.10 22.84 45.51
CA ALA A 16 -1.61 24.10 46.06
C ALA A 16 -0.52 24.68 46.99
N ALA A 17 0.33 25.50 46.42
CA ALA A 17 1.00 26.61 47.11
C ALA A 17 2.13 27.16 46.23
N SER A 18 1.84 28.25 45.58
CA SER A 18 2.70 29.47 45.56
C SER A 18 2.20 30.42 44.48
N ALA A 19 1.22 31.24 44.88
CA ALA A 19 0.95 32.50 44.17
C ALA A 19 1.96 33.53 44.67
N ALA A 20 2.99 33.84 43.91
CA ALA A 20 3.78 35.04 44.02
C ALA A 20 3.52 35.84 42.75
N ALA A 21 2.81 36.95 42.92
CA ALA A 21 2.54 37.93 41.89
C ALA A 21 3.85 38.58 41.43
N ALA A 22 4.26 38.29 40.22
CA ALA A 22 5.15 39.14 39.45
C ALA A 22 4.33 39.69 38.27
N SER A 23 4.03 40.97 38.33
CA SER A 23 3.45 41.72 37.23
C SER A 23 4.43 41.78 36.06
N VAL A 24 4.31 40.86 35.15
CA VAL A 24 4.91 40.98 33.81
C VAL A 24 3.78 41.43 32.90
N GLY A 25 3.89 42.64 32.38
CA GLY A 25 3.00 43.18 31.37
C GLY A 25 2.90 42.27 30.15
N PRO A 26 1.86 42.42 29.34
CA PRO A 26 1.70 41.56 28.16
C PRO A 26 2.91 41.77 27.24
N THR A 27 3.84 40.84 27.26
CA THR A 27 4.79 40.70 26.17
C THR A 27 3.96 40.30 24.95
N VAL A 28 3.57 41.29 24.18
CA VAL A 28 3.17 41.10 22.79
C VAL A 28 4.40 40.48 22.13
N PHE A 29 4.41 39.14 21.99
CA PHE A 29 5.28 38.52 21.03
C PHE A 29 4.90 39.13 19.69
N ALA A 30 5.68 40.11 19.25
CA ALA A 30 5.63 40.55 17.87
C ALA A 30 5.80 39.32 17.04
N ARG A 31 4.73 38.88 16.37
CA ARG A 31 4.84 37.90 15.28
C ARG A 31 5.89 38.48 14.35
N GLY A 32 7.03 37.77 14.22
CA GLY A 32 8.05 38.12 13.27
C GLY A 32 7.38 38.29 11.91
N ALA A 33 7.71 39.38 11.22
CA ALA A 33 7.28 39.64 9.85
C ALA A 33 7.59 38.39 9.01
N GLY A 34 6.52 37.66 8.63
CA GLY A 34 6.66 36.41 7.84
C GLY A 34 5.72 35.26 8.20
N ALA A 35 4.63 35.50 8.98
CA ALA A 35 3.60 34.45 9.04
C ALA A 35 3.01 34.28 7.63
N ALA A 36 3.15 33.11 7.05
CA ALA A 36 2.59 32.81 5.74
C ALA A 36 1.07 33.01 5.79
N ASP A 37 0.54 33.86 4.92
CA ASP A 37 -0.92 34.10 4.82
C ASP A 37 -1.67 32.88 4.31
N LYS A 38 -0.94 31.88 3.79
CA LYS A 38 -1.45 30.66 3.17
C LYS A 38 -0.93 29.44 3.90
N GLN A 39 -1.81 28.47 4.12
CA GLN A 39 -1.48 27.20 4.78
C GLN A 39 -1.85 26.02 3.90
N LEU A 40 -1.08 24.92 4.03
CA LEU A 40 -1.39 23.62 3.45
C LEU A 40 -1.17 22.54 4.51
N LYS A 41 -2.20 21.77 4.80
CA LYS A 41 -2.15 20.65 5.74
C LYS A 41 -2.18 19.33 4.96
N VAL A 42 -1.17 18.49 5.15
CA VAL A 42 -1.00 17.22 4.44
C VAL A 42 -1.02 16.09 5.45
N LEU A 43 -1.92 15.11 5.25
CA LEU A 43 -1.85 13.85 5.95
C LEU A 43 -1.05 12.85 5.13
N GLN A 44 -0.06 12.26 5.79
CA GLN A 44 0.75 11.15 5.29
C GLN A 44 0.61 9.93 6.21
N TRP A 45 0.85 8.75 5.70
CA TRP A 45 1.11 7.59 6.54
C TRP A 45 2.57 7.61 7.02
N ALA A 46 2.83 7.02 8.19
CA ALA A 46 4.19 6.78 8.67
C ALA A 46 4.84 5.71 7.79
N HIS A 47 5.81 6.10 6.98
CA HIS A 47 6.34 5.27 5.89
C HIS A 47 7.09 4.04 6.40
N PHE A 48 6.88 2.86 5.79
CA PHE A 48 7.57 1.61 6.17
C PHE A 48 9.09 1.65 5.96
N VAL A 49 9.59 2.59 5.16
CA VAL A 49 11.01 2.94 5.09
C VAL A 49 11.17 4.35 5.66
N PRO A 50 11.52 4.52 6.96
CA PRO A 50 11.51 5.84 7.63
C PRO A 50 12.44 6.90 7.03
N ALA A 51 13.35 6.50 6.15
CA ALA A 51 14.18 7.43 5.39
C ALA A 51 13.35 8.34 4.47
N TYR A 52 12.18 7.87 4.02
CA TYR A 52 11.27 8.66 3.20
C TYR A 52 10.69 9.85 3.97
N ASP A 53 10.18 9.65 5.18
CA ASP A 53 9.62 10.72 6.00
C ASP A 53 10.68 11.78 6.33
N LYS A 54 11.94 11.34 6.57
CA LYS A 54 13.08 12.24 6.77
C LYS A 54 13.44 13.08 5.55
N TRP A 55 13.10 12.62 4.35
CA TRP A 55 13.22 13.38 3.12
C TRP A 55 11.98 14.23 2.86
N PHE A 56 10.78 13.66 3.00
CA PHE A 56 9.52 14.28 2.61
C PHE A 56 9.19 15.53 3.44
N ASP A 57 9.33 15.46 4.77
CA ASP A 57 8.94 16.56 5.66
C ASP A 57 9.75 17.84 5.42
N PRO A 58 11.11 17.79 5.36
CA PRO A 58 11.89 18.97 5.02
C PRO A 58 11.60 19.47 3.60
N TRP A 59 11.44 18.56 2.62
CA TRP A 59 11.11 18.92 1.25
C TRP A 59 9.78 19.66 1.15
N ALA A 60 8.73 19.17 1.81
CA ALA A 60 7.41 19.80 1.81
C ALA A 60 7.44 21.20 2.44
N LYS A 61 8.13 21.34 3.56
CA LYS A 61 8.30 22.65 4.25
C LYS A 61 9.10 23.64 3.41
N GLU A 62 10.19 23.18 2.77
CA GLU A 62 11.00 24.02 1.88
C GLU A 62 10.21 24.45 0.64
N TRP A 63 9.43 23.53 0.04
CA TRP A 63 8.53 23.85 -1.07
C TRP A 63 7.56 24.96 -0.69
N GLY A 64 6.94 24.88 0.49
CA GLY A 64 6.03 25.88 1.01
C GLY A 64 6.73 27.22 1.27
N ALA A 65 7.87 27.21 1.96
CA ALA A 65 8.62 28.42 2.28
C ALA A 65 8.98 29.24 1.04
N LYS A 66 9.38 28.58 -0.06
CA LYS A 66 9.67 29.23 -1.36
C LYS A 66 8.45 29.91 -2.00
N ARG A 67 7.23 29.64 -1.51
CA ARG A 67 5.93 30.14 -2.04
C ARG A 67 5.15 30.98 -1.04
N GLY A 68 5.70 31.24 0.16
CA GLY A 68 4.99 31.90 1.23
C GLY A 68 3.81 31.06 1.75
N VAL A 69 3.93 29.74 1.74
CA VAL A 69 2.95 28.78 2.25
C VAL A 69 3.53 28.06 3.47
N GLU A 70 2.81 28.05 4.57
CA GLU A 70 3.13 27.21 5.72
C GLU A 70 2.60 25.80 5.47
N VAL A 71 3.49 24.81 5.33
CA VAL A 71 3.13 23.41 5.12
C VAL A 71 3.28 22.64 6.43
N THR A 72 2.19 22.02 6.87
CA THR A 72 2.16 21.07 7.99
C THR A 72 1.97 19.67 7.43
N VAL A 73 2.81 18.71 7.86
CA VAL A 73 2.70 17.29 7.52
C VAL A 73 2.42 16.53 8.80
N ASP A 74 1.29 15.86 8.85
CA ASP A 74 0.93 14.95 9.94
C ASP A 74 1.05 13.50 9.46
N HIS A 75 1.67 12.65 10.28
CA HIS A 75 1.83 11.23 10.01
C HIS A 75 0.91 10.40 10.89
N VAL A 76 0.24 9.42 10.28
CA VAL A 76 -0.58 8.44 11.01
C VAL A 76 -0.11 7.01 10.71
N GLY A 77 -0.40 6.10 11.64
CA GLY A 77 -0.20 4.67 11.38
C GLY A 77 -1.06 4.22 10.20
N PHE A 78 -0.59 3.19 9.50
CA PHE A 78 -1.29 2.66 8.33
C PHE A 78 -2.78 2.41 8.57
N ALA A 79 -3.12 1.74 9.68
CA ALA A 79 -4.49 1.39 10.04
C ALA A 79 -5.38 2.61 10.34
N ASP A 80 -4.79 3.78 10.58
CA ASP A 80 -5.51 5.01 10.95
C ASP A 80 -5.84 5.90 9.74
N VAL A 81 -5.32 5.61 8.54
CA VAL A 81 -5.51 6.43 7.33
C VAL A 81 -7.01 6.54 6.98
N VAL A 82 -7.71 5.41 6.82
CA VAL A 82 -9.14 5.37 6.47
C VAL A 82 -10.03 5.89 7.60
N PRO A 83 -9.84 5.52 8.88
CA PRO A 83 -10.57 6.13 10.00
C PRO A 83 -10.41 7.65 10.08
N ARG A 84 -9.20 8.17 9.86
CA ARG A 84 -8.95 9.61 9.84
C ARG A 84 -9.69 10.29 8.69
N ALA A 85 -9.63 9.74 7.47
CA ALA A 85 -10.38 10.25 6.32
C ALA A 85 -11.88 10.31 6.60
N THR A 86 -12.44 9.26 7.19
CA THR A 86 -13.86 9.17 7.56
C THR A 86 -14.24 10.25 8.57
N ALA A 87 -13.41 10.48 9.60
CA ALA A 87 -13.63 11.51 10.60
C ALA A 87 -13.58 12.93 10.01
N GLU A 88 -12.61 13.20 9.12
CA GLU A 88 -12.48 14.51 8.47
C GLU A 88 -13.62 14.82 7.51
N VAL A 89 -14.07 13.81 6.74
CA VAL A 89 -15.25 13.94 5.89
C VAL A 89 -16.50 14.21 6.72
N ALA A 90 -16.70 13.51 7.83
CA ALA A 90 -17.85 13.76 8.72
C ALA A 90 -17.81 15.16 9.35
N ALA A 91 -16.62 15.64 9.74
CA ALA A 91 -16.42 16.96 10.33
C ALA A 91 -16.40 18.11 9.30
N GLN A 92 -16.29 17.81 8.00
CA GLN A 92 -16.07 18.78 6.92
C GLN A 92 -14.87 19.71 7.21
N SER A 93 -13.84 19.18 7.86
CA SER A 93 -12.63 19.90 8.26
C SER A 93 -11.49 18.93 8.56
N GLY A 94 -10.24 19.39 8.47
CA GLY A 94 -9.04 18.61 8.75
C GLY A 94 -7.88 19.04 7.85
N HIS A 95 -7.27 18.06 7.17
CA HIS A 95 -6.21 18.27 6.21
C HIS A 95 -6.77 18.77 4.87
N ASP A 96 -5.93 19.41 4.06
CA ASP A 96 -6.26 19.81 2.69
C ASP A 96 -5.99 18.67 1.71
N VAL A 97 -4.86 17.98 1.91
CA VAL A 97 -4.41 16.83 1.14
C VAL A 97 -4.36 15.61 2.05
N HIS A 98 -4.90 14.50 1.58
CA HIS A 98 -4.89 13.23 2.30
C HIS A 98 -4.31 12.13 1.41
N MET A 99 -3.31 11.42 1.90
CA MET A 99 -2.69 10.31 1.18
C MET A 99 -3.31 8.99 1.61
N PHE A 100 -3.89 8.28 0.66
CA PHE A 100 -4.33 6.89 0.83
C PHE A 100 -3.27 5.91 0.32
N ILE A 101 -3.29 4.73 0.89
CA ILE A 101 -2.46 3.60 0.48
C ILE A 101 -3.40 2.57 -0.13
N GLY A 102 -3.40 2.45 -1.46
CA GLY A 102 -4.34 1.61 -2.18
C GLY A 102 -5.58 2.37 -2.68
N LEU A 103 -6.80 2.00 -2.25
CA LEU A 103 -8.02 2.48 -2.89
C LEU A 103 -8.63 3.72 -2.21
N ALA A 104 -8.31 4.91 -2.70
CA ALA A 104 -9.00 6.16 -2.34
C ALA A 104 -10.43 6.26 -2.89
N SER A 105 -10.84 5.34 -3.77
CA SER A 105 -12.09 5.41 -4.54
C SER A 105 -13.36 5.43 -3.69
N ALA A 106 -13.35 4.85 -2.48
CA ALA A 106 -14.47 4.92 -1.54
C ALA A 106 -14.83 6.36 -1.13
N PHE A 107 -13.88 7.29 -1.25
CA PHE A 107 -14.05 8.70 -0.91
C PHE A 107 -14.28 9.62 -2.12
N GLU A 108 -14.49 9.07 -3.32
CA GLU A 108 -14.64 9.84 -4.56
C GLU A 108 -15.69 10.95 -4.49
N GLU A 109 -16.80 10.74 -3.77
CA GLU A 109 -17.85 11.74 -3.60
C GLU A 109 -17.38 12.99 -2.83
N HIS A 110 -16.33 12.88 -2.01
CA HIS A 110 -15.88 13.90 -1.06
C HIS A 110 -14.65 14.70 -1.52
N VAL A 111 -14.06 14.32 -2.66
CA VAL A 111 -12.83 14.93 -3.19
C VAL A 111 -13.11 15.78 -4.43
N ILE A 112 -12.20 16.70 -4.76
CA ILE A 112 -12.26 17.45 -6.02
C ILE A 112 -11.83 16.58 -7.21
N ASP A 113 -12.10 17.03 -8.44
CA ASP A 113 -11.55 16.43 -9.65
C ASP A 113 -10.13 16.94 -9.91
N LEU A 114 -9.16 16.03 -10.00
CA LEU A 114 -7.76 16.32 -10.27
C LEU A 114 -7.36 16.16 -11.74
N LYS A 115 -8.33 16.12 -12.66
CA LYS A 115 -8.09 15.95 -14.10
C LYS A 115 -7.17 17.02 -14.68
N GLU A 116 -7.26 18.25 -14.20
CA GLU A 116 -6.38 19.35 -14.60
C GLU A 116 -4.92 19.09 -14.18
N VAL A 117 -4.72 18.59 -12.96
CA VAL A 117 -3.39 18.24 -12.42
C VAL A 117 -2.79 17.08 -13.22
N SER A 118 -3.56 16.00 -13.44
CA SER A 118 -3.14 14.88 -14.26
C SER A 118 -2.79 15.31 -15.68
N GLY A 119 -3.61 16.13 -16.32
CA GLY A 119 -3.36 16.64 -17.67
C GLY A 119 -2.11 17.53 -17.77
N THR A 120 -1.80 18.30 -16.72
CA THR A 120 -0.56 19.09 -16.63
C THR A 120 0.66 18.17 -16.55
N LEU A 121 0.60 17.14 -15.71
CA LEU A 121 1.67 16.16 -15.57
C LEU A 121 1.87 15.32 -16.82
N GLU A 122 0.79 14.91 -17.50
CA GLU A 122 0.88 14.18 -18.75
C GLU A 122 1.55 15.00 -19.87
N LYS A 123 1.27 16.30 -19.95
CA LYS A 123 1.96 17.20 -20.86
C LYS A 123 3.44 17.38 -20.53
N LYS A 124 3.81 17.26 -19.25
CA LYS A 124 5.18 17.46 -18.76
C LYS A 124 6.02 16.18 -18.83
N TYR A 125 5.43 15.02 -18.56
CA TYR A 125 6.15 13.77 -18.32
C TYR A 125 5.67 12.58 -19.17
N GLY A 126 4.60 12.72 -19.92
CA GLY A 126 3.90 11.61 -20.57
C GLY A 126 2.91 10.93 -19.61
N ARG A 127 2.25 9.90 -20.13
CA ARG A 127 1.22 9.19 -19.34
C ARG A 127 1.83 8.49 -18.11
N PRO A 128 1.08 8.41 -17.02
CA PRO A 128 1.46 7.55 -15.90
C PRO A 128 1.42 6.07 -16.32
N VAL A 129 2.03 5.21 -15.49
CA VAL A 129 1.89 3.76 -15.65
C VAL A 129 0.42 3.36 -15.56
N GLU A 130 0.02 2.32 -16.30
CA GLU A 130 -1.39 1.97 -16.45
C GLU A 130 -2.06 1.62 -15.11
N LEU A 131 -1.35 0.94 -14.21
CA LEU A 131 -1.87 0.60 -12.89
C LEU A 131 -2.20 1.86 -12.06
N ALA A 132 -1.43 2.94 -12.16
CA ALA A 132 -1.71 4.20 -11.49
C ALA A 132 -3.00 4.85 -12.05
N THR A 133 -3.17 4.87 -13.37
CA THR A 133 -4.42 5.34 -13.99
C THR A 133 -5.61 4.54 -13.51
N ARG A 134 -5.50 3.20 -13.49
CA ARG A 134 -6.59 2.32 -13.07
C ARG A 134 -6.94 2.45 -11.59
N SER A 135 -5.99 2.88 -10.75
CA SER A 135 -6.19 3.06 -9.31
C SER A 135 -6.75 4.42 -8.92
N THR A 136 -6.65 5.44 -9.79
CA THR A 136 -6.94 6.84 -9.44
C THR A 136 -8.02 7.53 -10.28
N TYR A 137 -8.51 6.86 -11.32
CA TYR A 137 -9.53 7.36 -12.23
C TYR A 137 -10.75 6.44 -12.28
N ASN A 138 -11.94 7.00 -12.19
CA ASN A 138 -13.19 6.27 -12.37
C ASN A 138 -13.76 6.53 -13.77
N PRO A 139 -13.75 5.55 -14.69
CA PRO A 139 -14.22 5.76 -16.06
C PRO A 139 -15.74 5.94 -16.15
N HIS A 140 -16.51 5.50 -15.16
CA HIS A 140 -17.96 5.66 -15.15
C HIS A 140 -18.37 7.10 -14.82
N THR A 141 -17.80 7.70 -13.77
CA THR A 141 -18.02 9.10 -13.40
C THR A 141 -17.14 10.07 -14.20
N LYS A 142 -16.14 9.56 -14.92
CA LYS A 142 -15.11 10.32 -15.65
C LYS A 142 -14.28 11.25 -14.76
N LYS A 143 -14.10 10.89 -13.49
CA LYS A 143 -13.42 11.70 -12.49
C LYS A 143 -12.02 11.15 -12.18
N GLN A 144 -11.04 12.03 -12.17
CA GLN A 144 -9.72 11.79 -11.59
C GLN A 144 -9.82 12.08 -10.10
N PHE A 145 -10.24 11.09 -9.30
CA PHE A 145 -10.54 11.29 -7.89
C PHE A 145 -9.30 11.37 -7.00
N ALA A 146 -8.16 10.87 -7.46
CA ALA A 146 -6.88 10.93 -6.78
C ALA A 146 -5.73 11.15 -7.76
N LEU A 147 -4.56 11.52 -7.25
CA LEU A 147 -3.30 11.54 -7.98
C LEU A 147 -2.33 10.55 -7.35
N SER A 148 -1.62 9.78 -8.16
CA SER A 148 -0.51 8.96 -7.70
C SER A 148 0.82 9.55 -8.16
N ASP A 149 1.73 9.79 -7.21
CA ASP A 149 3.13 10.13 -7.50
C ASP A 149 3.99 8.87 -7.57
N MET A 150 3.61 7.82 -6.82
CA MET A 150 4.41 6.60 -6.72
C MET A 150 3.56 5.34 -6.58
N TRP A 151 4.15 4.22 -6.94
CA TRP A 151 3.66 2.88 -6.67
C TRP A 151 4.79 1.99 -6.16
N VAL A 152 4.46 0.87 -5.56
CA VAL A 152 5.44 -0.04 -4.95
C VAL A 152 5.24 -1.45 -5.51
N PRO A 153 6.29 -2.08 -6.07
CA PRO A 153 6.24 -3.50 -6.44
C PRO A 153 6.08 -4.42 -5.24
N ASP A 154 5.40 -5.56 -5.45
CA ASP A 154 5.15 -6.57 -4.43
C ASP A 154 5.77 -7.94 -4.81
N PRO A 155 7.11 -8.08 -4.72
CA PRO A 155 7.80 -9.32 -5.03
C PRO A 155 7.61 -10.38 -3.94
N GLY A 156 7.85 -11.64 -4.25
CA GLY A 156 8.09 -12.65 -3.24
C GLY A 156 9.47 -12.46 -2.61
N ASN A 157 9.55 -12.50 -1.29
CA ASN A 157 10.79 -12.45 -0.53
C ASN A 157 11.10 -13.85 0.00
N TYR A 158 12.32 -14.35 -0.18
CA TYR A 158 12.65 -15.73 0.23
C TYR A 158 14.05 -15.88 0.84
N HIS A 159 14.20 -16.84 1.72
CA HIS A 159 15.47 -17.26 2.34
C HIS A 159 16.25 -18.19 1.42
N LYS A 160 17.17 -17.67 0.62
CA LYS A 160 17.89 -18.40 -0.42
C LYS A 160 18.54 -19.69 0.10
N LYS A 161 19.21 -19.67 1.27
CA LYS A 161 19.84 -20.86 1.82
C LYS A 161 18.81 -21.98 2.04
N VAL A 162 17.70 -21.69 2.72
CA VAL A 162 16.67 -22.69 3.02
C VAL A 162 16.06 -23.27 1.73
N TRP A 163 15.78 -22.42 0.75
CA TRP A 163 15.26 -22.85 -0.54
C TRP A 163 16.29 -23.62 -1.37
N THR A 164 17.59 -23.31 -1.21
CA THR A 164 18.68 -24.12 -1.81
C THR A 164 18.75 -25.51 -1.18
N ASP A 165 18.64 -25.60 0.15
CA ASP A 165 18.72 -26.86 0.91
C ASP A 165 17.60 -27.83 0.52
N ILE A 166 16.44 -27.33 0.02
CA ILE A 166 15.34 -28.16 -0.52
C ILE A 166 15.40 -28.34 -2.04
N GLY A 167 16.51 -27.99 -2.70
CA GLY A 167 16.70 -28.15 -4.15
C GLY A 167 16.08 -27.06 -5.03
N MET A 168 15.69 -25.92 -4.46
CA MET A 168 15.08 -24.77 -5.17
C MET A 168 15.89 -23.48 -5.00
N PRO A 169 17.14 -23.40 -5.49
CA PRO A 169 18.05 -22.28 -5.20
C PRO A 169 17.60 -20.92 -5.80
N ALA A 170 16.71 -20.94 -6.78
CA ALA A 170 16.10 -19.74 -7.38
C ALA A 170 14.86 -19.20 -6.62
N GLY A 171 14.45 -19.88 -5.52
CA GLY A 171 13.19 -19.63 -4.83
C GLY A 171 11.97 -20.19 -5.58
N PRO A 172 10.74 -19.90 -5.12
CA PRO A 172 9.51 -20.35 -5.76
C PRO A 172 9.26 -19.59 -7.07
N ALA A 173 8.74 -20.26 -8.09
CA ALA A 173 8.28 -19.68 -9.35
C ALA A 173 6.74 -19.72 -9.47
N THR A 174 6.10 -20.63 -8.77
CA THR A 174 4.65 -20.87 -8.83
C THR A 174 4.04 -20.95 -7.43
N TYR A 175 2.74 -20.72 -7.34
CA TYR A 175 1.99 -20.94 -6.10
C TYR A 175 2.07 -22.41 -5.63
N GLU A 176 2.12 -23.36 -6.55
CA GLU A 176 2.23 -24.78 -6.20
C GLU A 176 3.59 -25.12 -5.58
N ASP A 177 4.66 -24.37 -5.91
CA ASP A 177 5.97 -24.52 -5.27
C ASP A 177 5.92 -24.22 -3.77
N LEU A 178 5.08 -23.29 -3.34
CA LEU A 178 4.90 -22.98 -1.91
C LEU A 178 4.32 -24.18 -1.15
N VAL A 179 3.32 -24.85 -1.74
CA VAL A 179 2.68 -26.03 -1.13
C VAL A 179 3.66 -27.20 -1.05
N LYS A 180 4.44 -27.45 -2.11
CA LYS A 180 5.45 -28.51 -2.16
C LYS A 180 6.63 -28.25 -1.23
N ALA A 181 7.09 -27.00 -1.15
CA ALA A 181 8.25 -26.63 -0.36
C ALA A 181 7.97 -26.64 1.15
N ALA A 182 6.76 -26.29 1.59
CA ALA A 182 6.46 -26.11 3.01
C ALA A 182 6.82 -27.32 3.90
N PRO A 183 6.45 -28.58 3.56
CA PRO A 183 6.86 -29.74 4.36
C PRO A 183 8.37 -30.00 4.31
N GLU A 184 9.03 -29.72 3.19
CA GLU A 184 10.49 -29.91 3.06
C GLU A 184 11.25 -28.85 3.86
N ILE A 185 10.77 -27.61 3.88
CA ILE A 185 11.33 -26.53 4.71
C ILE A 185 11.28 -26.91 6.19
N LYS A 186 10.16 -27.48 6.68
CA LYS A 186 10.04 -27.94 8.07
C LYS A 186 11.10 -29.02 8.43
N LYS A 187 11.57 -29.80 7.47
CA LYS A 187 12.62 -30.80 7.71
C LYS A 187 14.01 -30.17 7.83
N VAL A 188 14.35 -29.22 6.94
CA VAL A 188 15.69 -28.62 6.87
C VAL A 188 15.84 -27.41 7.79
N ALA A 189 14.73 -26.75 8.16
CA ALA A 189 14.69 -25.54 9.00
C ALA A 189 13.54 -25.64 10.00
N PRO A 190 13.58 -26.55 10.99
CA PRO A 190 12.49 -26.80 11.92
C PRO A 190 12.13 -25.62 12.83
N GLN A 191 13.01 -24.62 12.95
CA GLN A 191 12.73 -23.37 13.65
C GLN A 191 11.74 -22.48 12.88
N MET A 192 11.60 -22.67 11.56
CA MET A 192 10.63 -21.94 10.74
C MET A 192 9.22 -22.56 10.92
N GLN A 193 8.56 -22.18 12.00
CA GLN A 193 7.25 -22.73 12.36
C GLN A 193 6.16 -22.39 11.34
N ILE A 194 6.34 -21.30 10.58
CA ILE A 194 5.45 -20.82 9.52
C ILE A 194 6.25 -20.81 8.21
N PRO A 195 6.54 -21.97 7.58
CA PRO A 195 7.36 -22.03 6.37
C PRO A 195 7.00 -21.01 5.32
N ILE A 196 5.70 -20.75 5.15
CA ILE A 196 5.13 -19.81 4.19
C ILE A 196 4.33 -18.75 4.94
N GLY A 197 4.85 -17.53 4.97
CA GLY A 197 4.29 -16.42 5.72
C GLY A 197 3.31 -15.59 4.89
N VAL A 198 2.11 -16.10 4.65
CA VAL A 198 1.00 -15.36 4.03
C VAL A 198 -0.05 -15.07 5.09
N GLY A 199 -0.32 -13.77 5.34
CA GLY A 199 -1.34 -13.34 6.28
C GLY A 199 -2.77 -13.68 5.82
N LEU A 200 -3.65 -13.96 6.79
CA LEU A 200 -5.08 -14.21 6.59
C LEU A 200 -5.93 -13.42 7.61
N SER A 201 -5.41 -12.31 8.09
CA SER A 201 -6.06 -11.40 9.04
C SER A 201 -6.72 -10.22 8.32
N GLN A 202 -7.51 -9.43 9.05
CA GLN A 202 -8.04 -8.16 8.56
C GLN A 202 -6.94 -7.10 8.54
N ASP A 203 -6.03 -7.25 7.61
CA ASP A 203 -4.85 -6.43 7.41
C ASP A 203 -4.57 -6.22 5.91
N ILE A 204 -3.83 -5.16 5.57
CA ILE A 204 -3.59 -4.79 4.17
C ILE A 204 -2.76 -5.84 3.43
N ASP A 205 -1.66 -6.31 4.03
CA ASP A 205 -0.77 -7.28 3.37
C ASP A 205 -1.50 -8.59 3.13
N SER A 206 -2.33 -9.01 4.10
CA SER A 206 -3.23 -10.15 3.95
C SER A 206 -4.22 -9.94 2.80
N ASN A 207 -4.84 -8.76 2.72
CA ASN A 207 -5.83 -8.42 1.70
C ASN A 207 -5.24 -8.43 0.28
N MET A 208 -4.01 -7.91 0.12
CA MET A 208 -3.29 -7.96 -1.14
C MET A 208 -2.85 -9.39 -1.51
N ALA A 209 -2.29 -10.13 -0.56
CA ALA A 209 -1.82 -11.50 -0.79
C ALA A 209 -2.94 -12.44 -1.26
N VAL A 210 -4.12 -12.39 -0.63
CA VAL A 210 -5.25 -13.24 -1.04
C VAL A 210 -5.83 -12.83 -2.40
N ARG A 211 -5.78 -11.54 -2.77
CA ARG A 211 -6.17 -11.07 -4.11
C ARG A 211 -5.19 -11.58 -5.17
N ASN A 212 -3.89 -11.61 -4.88
CA ASN A 212 -2.89 -12.16 -5.78
C ASN A 212 -3.14 -13.67 -6.03
N ILE A 213 -3.47 -14.43 -4.97
CA ILE A 213 -3.87 -15.84 -5.09
C ILE A 213 -5.13 -15.96 -5.97
N LEU A 214 -6.16 -15.14 -5.70
CA LEU A 214 -7.41 -15.13 -6.45
C LEU A 214 -7.18 -14.91 -7.95
N TRP A 215 -6.45 -13.84 -8.31
CA TRP A 215 -6.19 -13.47 -9.70
C TRP A 215 -5.33 -14.49 -10.43
N CYS A 216 -4.28 -15.00 -9.79
CA CYS A 216 -3.40 -15.99 -10.40
C CYS A 216 -4.09 -17.35 -10.62
N HIS A 217 -5.19 -17.62 -9.89
CA HIS A 217 -6.06 -18.77 -10.17
C HIS A 217 -7.16 -18.49 -11.20
N GLY A 218 -7.23 -17.25 -11.71
CA GLY A 218 -8.20 -16.82 -12.74
C GLY A 218 -9.50 -16.24 -12.18
N GLY A 219 -9.64 -16.13 -10.84
CA GLY A 219 -10.78 -15.48 -10.19
C GLY A 219 -10.61 -13.97 -10.11
N SER A 220 -11.71 -13.25 -9.89
CA SER A 220 -11.71 -11.81 -9.61
C SER A 220 -13.02 -11.41 -8.92
N ILE A 221 -13.03 -10.22 -8.30
CA ILE A 221 -14.23 -9.67 -7.68
C ILE A 221 -15.15 -9.13 -8.75
N GLN A 222 -14.61 -8.34 -9.66
CA GLN A 222 -15.33 -7.73 -10.78
C GLN A 222 -14.72 -8.12 -12.13
N ASP A 223 -15.50 -7.96 -13.20
CA ASP A 223 -14.97 -7.94 -14.57
C ASP A 223 -14.59 -6.51 -15.02
N LYS A 224 -14.17 -6.36 -16.30
CA LYS A 224 -13.81 -5.05 -16.86
C LYS A 224 -14.98 -4.07 -16.96
N GLU A 225 -16.19 -4.57 -16.97
CA GLU A 225 -17.45 -3.83 -17.01
C GLU A 225 -18.05 -3.56 -15.63
N SER A 226 -17.32 -3.91 -14.57
CA SER A 226 -17.74 -3.78 -13.16
C SER A 226 -18.98 -4.63 -12.78
N ASN A 227 -19.14 -5.80 -13.42
CA ASN A 227 -20.05 -6.82 -12.90
C ASN A 227 -19.35 -7.64 -11.83
N VAL A 228 -20.06 -8.04 -10.79
CA VAL A 228 -19.51 -8.93 -9.74
C VAL A 228 -19.40 -10.35 -10.30
N VAL A 229 -18.20 -10.90 -10.32
CA VAL A 229 -17.90 -12.23 -10.89
C VAL A 229 -17.20 -13.18 -9.91
N LEU A 230 -17.25 -12.84 -8.61
CA LEU A 230 -16.55 -13.57 -7.57
C LEU A 230 -17.02 -15.03 -7.44
N ASN A 231 -18.30 -15.30 -7.65
CA ASN A 231 -18.84 -16.65 -7.61
C ASN A 231 -18.51 -17.41 -8.90
N SER A 232 -17.31 -17.99 -8.94
CA SER A 232 -16.78 -18.68 -10.13
C SER A 232 -16.00 -19.95 -9.78
N PRO A 233 -15.87 -20.91 -10.71
CA PRO A 233 -15.02 -22.09 -10.53
C PRO A 233 -13.55 -21.73 -10.23
N GLU A 234 -13.07 -20.63 -10.78
CA GLU A 234 -11.71 -20.13 -10.60
C GLU A 234 -11.51 -19.64 -9.16
N THR A 235 -12.46 -18.90 -8.60
CA THR A 235 -12.44 -18.49 -7.19
C THR A 235 -12.47 -19.72 -6.26
N LEU A 236 -13.29 -20.70 -6.56
CA LEU A 236 -13.34 -21.94 -5.78
C LEU A 236 -11.97 -22.64 -5.75
N LYS A 237 -11.29 -22.76 -6.90
CA LYS A 237 -9.91 -23.31 -6.98
C LYS A 237 -8.91 -22.50 -6.16
N ALA A 238 -9.01 -21.17 -6.14
CA ALA A 238 -8.17 -20.30 -5.32
C ALA A 238 -8.37 -20.56 -3.81
N LEU A 239 -9.61 -20.75 -3.37
CA LEU A 239 -9.92 -21.07 -1.98
C LEU A 239 -9.47 -22.48 -1.57
N GLU A 240 -9.63 -23.46 -2.45
CA GLU A 240 -9.11 -24.84 -2.24
C GLU A 240 -7.58 -24.84 -2.16
N TYR A 241 -6.91 -24.05 -2.99
CA TYR A 241 -5.47 -23.83 -2.92
C TYR A 241 -5.08 -23.20 -1.55
N ALA A 242 -5.75 -22.14 -1.13
CA ALA A 242 -5.46 -21.47 0.15
C ALA A 242 -5.63 -22.44 1.34
N LYS A 243 -6.65 -23.28 1.32
CA LYS A 243 -6.87 -24.34 2.33
C LYS A 243 -5.70 -25.33 2.37
N ARG A 244 -5.22 -25.79 1.21
CA ARG A 244 -4.04 -26.67 1.13
C ARG A 244 -2.79 -25.99 1.67
N LEU A 245 -2.51 -24.75 1.22
CA LEU A 245 -1.34 -23.99 1.64
C LEU A 245 -1.35 -23.75 3.16
N TYR A 246 -2.50 -23.35 3.73
CA TYR A 246 -2.67 -23.16 5.15
C TYR A 246 -2.33 -24.44 5.94
N SER A 247 -2.83 -25.58 5.50
CA SER A 247 -2.65 -26.88 6.19
C SER A 247 -1.20 -27.33 6.26
N VAL A 248 -0.37 -27.04 5.25
CA VAL A 248 1.02 -27.52 5.18
C VAL A 248 2.05 -26.46 5.58
N GLY A 249 1.76 -25.17 5.35
CA GLY A 249 2.75 -24.09 5.40
C GLY A 249 2.51 -22.99 6.43
N MET A 250 1.35 -22.98 7.10
CA MET A 250 0.97 -21.89 8.01
C MET A 250 0.56 -22.38 9.40
N THR A 251 0.32 -21.46 10.32
CA THR A 251 -0.25 -21.70 11.65
C THR A 251 -1.35 -20.68 11.93
N GLN A 252 -2.07 -20.85 13.03
CA GLN A 252 -3.10 -19.88 13.47
C GLN A 252 -2.56 -18.45 13.65
N ALA A 253 -1.26 -18.27 13.85
CA ALA A 253 -0.66 -16.94 14.01
C ALA A 253 -0.97 -16.00 12.85
N VAL A 254 -1.04 -16.52 11.61
CA VAL A 254 -1.33 -15.69 10.42
C VAL A 254 -2.72 -15.05 10.40
N LEU A 255 -3.64 -15.50 11.27
CA LEU A 255 -4.99 -14.94 11.43
C LEU A 255 -5.02 -13.67 12.30
N SER A 256 -3.89 -13.31 12.92
CA SER A 256 -3.76 -12.12 13.77
C SER A 256 -2.59 -11.21 13.37
N TRP A 257 -1.98 -11.49 12.21
CA TRP A 257 -0.90 -10.65 11.71
C TRP A 257 -1.40 -9.25 11.35
N ASN A 258 -0.52 -8.26 11.48
CA ASN A 258 -0.69 -6.88 11.02
C ASN A 258 0.40 -6.56 9.98
N ALA A 259 0.40 -5.37 9.42
CA ALA A 259 1.32 -4.92 8.36
C ALA A 259 2.84 -5.02 8.69
N ALA A 260 3.21 -5.25 9.96
CA ALA A 260 4.59 -5.45 10.36
C ALA A 260 4.92 -6.93 10.64
N SER A 261 3.91 -7.79 10.79
CA SER A 261 4.11 -9.16 11.32
C SER A 261 4.88 -10.06 10.35
N ASN A 262 4.56 -10.00 9.04
CA ASN A 262 5.27 -10.76 8.01
C ASN A 262 6.75 -10.33 7.94
N ASN A 263 7.04 -9.01 8.03
CA ASN A 263 8.38 -8.45 8.07
C ASN A 263 9.17 -8.97 9.27
N GLN A 264 8.55 -8.96 10.44
CA GLN A 264 9.14 -9.42 11.70
C GLN A 264 9.42 -10.93 11.64
N ALA A 265 8.45 -11.74 11.23
CA ALA A 265 8.60 -13.18 11.11
C ALA A 265 9.71 -13.57 10.12
N PHE A 266 9.80 -12.88 8.98
CA PHE A 266 10.86 -13.12 8.00
C PHE A 266 12.23 -12.74 8.53
N ASN A 267 12.36 -11.56 9.12
CA ASN A 267 13.61 -11.06 9.68
C ASN A 267 14.07 -11.88 10.91
N ALA A 268 13.15 -12.45 11.68
CA ALA A 268 13.41 -13.38 12.77
C ALA A 268 13.68 -14.81 12.29
N GLN A 269 13.60 -15.09 10.99
CA GLN A 269 13.76 -16.43 10.40
C GLN A 269 12.71 -17.44 10.90
N GLU A 270 11.51 -16.99 11.20
CA GLU A 270 10.35 -17.82 11.57
C GLU A 270 9.58 -18.30 10.34
N THR A 271 9.79 -17.64 9.19
CA THR A 271 9.23 -17.99 7.89
C THR A 271 10.31 -17.91 6.81
N SER A 272 10.18 -18.74 5.76
CA SER A 272 11.12 -18.79 4.65
C SER A 272 10.69 -17.99 3.42
N TYR A 273 9.43 -17.61 3.36
CA TYR A 273 8.82 -16.87 2.25
C TYR A 273 7.72 -15.95 2.77
N ILE A 274 7.73 -14.72 2.27
CA ILE A 274 6.63 -13.76 2.42
C ILE A 274 6.34 -13.09 1.07
N LEU A 275 5.10 -12.65 0.86
CA LEU A 275 4.77 -11.70 -0.17
C LEU A 275 4.82 -10.30 0.47
N ASN A 276 5.71 -9.45 -0.03
CA ASN A 276 5.92 -8.11 0.52
C ASN A 276 6.80 -7.28 -0.41
N SER A 277 6.72 -5.97 -0.24
CA SER A 277 7.70 -5.04 -0.82
C SER A 277 9.12 -5.25 -0.23
N ILE A 278 10.01 -4.30 -0.49
CA ILE A 278 11.38 -4.33 0.06
C ILE A 278 11.51 -3.70 1.46
N SER A 279 10.41 -3.34 2.12
CA SER A 279 10.45 -2.70 3.46
C SER A 279 11.14 -3.58 4.52
N ALA A 280 10.81 -4.88 4.56
CA ALA A 280 11.43 -5.83 5.47
C ALA A 280 12.95 -5.95 5.21
N TYR A 281 13.36 -5.96 3.93
CA TYR A 281 14.76 -5.97 3.53
C TYR A 281 15.50 -4.69 3.96
N ARG A 282 14.90 -3.51 3.75
CA ARG A 282 15.49 -2.23 4.20
C ARG A 282 15.62 -2.17 5.71
N THR A 283 14.61 -2.67 6.44
CA THR A 283 14.70 -2.83 7.90
C THR A 283 15.85 -3.75 8.31
N ALA A 284 16.03 -4.88 7.62
CA ALA A 284 17.14 -5.78 7.87
C ALA A 284 18.51 -5.11 7.61
N GLN A 285 18.63 -4.32 6.53
CA GLN A 285 19.85 -3.56 6.23
C GLN A 285 20.17 -2.51 7.31
N ASP A 286 19.18 -1.70 7.70
CA ASP A 286 19.36 -0.63 8.67
C ASP A 286 19.77 -1.17 10.05
N ASN A 287 19.27 -2.36 10.41
CA ASN A 287 19.58 -3.05 11.66
C ASN A 287 20.72 -4.08 11.53
N LYS A 288 21.32 -4.24 10.34
CA LYS A 288 22.40 -5.20 10.06
C LYS A 288 22.09 -6.62 10.51
N LEU A 289 20.87 -7.08 10.22
CA LEU A 289 20.39 -8.38 10.66
C LEU A 289 21.09 -9.54 9.91
N PRO A 290 21.37 -10.67 10.56
CA PRO A 290 22.02 -11.83 9.94
C PRO A 290 21.30 -12.40 8.71
N VAL A 291 19.97 -12.22 8.64
CA VAL A 291 19.12 -12.66 7.52
C VAL A 291 19.56 -12.10 6.17
N LEU A 292 20.24 -10.96 6.12
CA LEU A 292 20.63 -10.24 4.89
C LEU A 292 21.41 -11.08 3.88
N GLU A 293 22.28 -11.96 4.33
CA GLU A 293 23.08 -12.83 3.46
C GLU A 293 22.20 -13.75 2.61
N ASN A 294 21.06 -14.14 3.18
CA ASN A 294 20.10 -15.09 2.58
C ASN A 294 18.81 -14.42 2.10
N TYR A 295 18.71 -13.09 2.16
CA TYR A 295 17.53 -12.35 1.75
C TYR A 295 17.53 -12.13 0.23
N PHE A 296 16.61 -12.77 -0.49
CA PHE A 296 16.46 -12.66 -1.95
C PHE A 296 14.99 -12.49 -2.36
N PHE A 297 14.79 -12.19 -3.64
CA PHE A 297 13.47 -11.88 -4.18
C PHE A 297 13.16 -12.71 -5.44
N VAL A 298 11.88 -12.98 -5.63
CA VAL A 298 11.34 -13.52 -6.87
C VAL A 298 10.22 -12.62 -7.38
N PRO A 299 9.94 -12.56 -8.69
CA PRO A 299 8.75 -11.88 -9.22
C PRO A 299 7.46 -12.44 -8.62
N ALA A 300 6.32 -11.82 -8.94
CA ALA A 300 5.01 -12.42 -8.68
C ALA A 300 4.99 -13.89 -9.08
N LEU A 301 4.37 -14.74 -8.26
CA LEU A 301 4.29 -16.17 -8.54
C LEU A 301 3.26 -16.45 -9.66
N LYS A 302 3.55 -17.45 -10.47
CA LYS A 302 2.64 -17.90 -11.50
C LYS A 302 1.59 -18.86 -10.93
N GLY A 303 0.33 -18.61 -11.26
CA GLY A 303 -0.78 -19.51 -10.94
C GLY A 303 -0.93 -20.66 -11.93
N PRO A 304 -1.85 -21.60 -11.66
CA PRO A 304 -2.10 -22.76 -12.51
C PRO A 304 -2.67 -22.40 -13.89
N THR A 305 -3.25 -21.22 -14.04
CA THR A 305 -3.78 -20.70 -15.31
C THR A 305 -2.70 -20.05 -16.18
N GLY A 306 -1.47 -19.92 -15.69
CA GLY A 306 -0.38 -19.19 -16.32
C GLY A 306 -0.35 -17.70 -16.01
N ILE A 307 -1.37 -17.17 -15.34
CA ILE A 307 -1.42 -15.77 -14.89
C ILE A 307 -0.33 -15.57 -13.82
N GLN A 308 0.43 -14.49 -13.94
CA GLN A 308 1.50 -14.08 -13.05
C GLN A 308 1.30 -12.63 -12.68
N LEU A 309 0.61 -12.37 -11.57
CA LEU A 309 0.27 -11.03 -11.11
C LEU A 309 0.45 -10.90 -9.60
N ALA A 310 0.91 -9.72 -9.18
CA ALA A 310 0.78 -9.22 -7.83
C ALA A 310 0.08 -7.85 -7.88
N SER A 311 -0.63 -7.49 -6.83
CA SER A 311 -1.09 -6.11 -6.64
C SER A 311 0.11 -5.17 -6.54
N GLU A 312 -0.08 -3.89 -6.82
CA GLU A 312 0.79 -2.90 -6.25
C GLU A 312 0.76 -3.05 -4.71
N HIS A 313 1.93 -3.13 -4.08
CA HIS A 313 2.02 -3.21 -2.61
C HIS A 313 1.49 -1.93 -1.95
N VAL A 314 1.85 -0.79 -2.52
CA VAL A 314 1.30 0.53 -2.20
C VAL A 314 1.08 1.27 -3.52
N MET A 315 -0.06 1.92 -3.63
CA MET A 315 -0.33 2.96 -4.60
C MET A 315 -0.65 4.22 -3.81
N SER A 316 0.15 5.26 -3.95
CA SER A 316 -0.22 6.54 -3.37
C SER A 316 -1.49 7.07 -4.05
N GLY A 317 -2.49 7.34 -3.25
CA GLY A 317 -3.72 7.97 -3.69
C GLY A 317 -3.90 9.31 -3.00
N TYR A 318 -3.22 10.35 -3.48
CA TYR A 318 -3.41 11.71 -2.95
C TYR A 318 -4.74 12.28 -3.40
N VAL A 319 -5.57 12.63 -2.44
CA VAL A 319 -6.83 13.34 -2.67
C VAL A 319 -6.77 14.75 -2.13
N VAL A 320 -7.58 15.65 -2.69
CA VAL A 320 -7.82 16.99 -2.15
C VAL A 320 -9.31 17.06 -1.78
N TRP A 321 -9.58 17.35 -0.53
CA TRP A 321 -10.96 17.39 -0.03
C TRP A 321 -11.75 18.57 -0.61
N LYS A 322 -13.05 18.36 -0.85
CA LYS A 322 -13.96 19.43 -1.28
C LYS A 322 -14.10 20.54 -0.25
N PHE A 323 -13.96 20.24 1.05
CA PHE A 323 -14.01 21.23 2.13
C PHE A 323 -12.71 22.03 2.31
N SER A 324 -11.59 21.60 1.67
CA SER A 324 -10.35 22.36 1.72
C SER A 324 -10.52 23.78 1.15
N LYS A 325 -9.94 24.74 1.84
CA LYS A 325 -9.85 26.14 1.39
C LYS A 325 -8.56 26.43 0.62
N SER A 326 -7.63 25.48 0.58
CA SER A 326 -6.31 25.58 -0.04
C SER A 326 -6.20 24.71 -1.32
N GLN A 327 -7.31 24.48 -2.06
CA GLN A 327 -7.36 23.54 -3.17
C GLN A 327 -6.34 23.84 -4.27
N ASP A 328 -6.13 25.11 -4.62
CA ASP A 328 -5.18 25.49 -5.68
C ASP A 328 -3.73 25.25 -5.22
N ILE A 329 -3.42 25.58 -3.96
CA ILE A 329 -2.11 25.30 -3.36
C ILE A 329 -1.87 23.77 -3.31
N ALA A 330 -2.90 23.00 -2.95
CA ALA A 330 -2.83 21.54 -2.94
C ALA A 330 -2.55 20.95 -4.34
N LYS A 331 -3.18 21.48 -5.40
CA LYS A 331 -2.89 21.08 -6.78
C LYS A 331 -1.44 21.37 -7.17
N GLU A 332 -0.92 22.56 -6.84
CA GLU A 332 0.48 22.94 -7.10
C GLU A 332 1.44 22.02 -6.31
N PHE A 333 1.11 21.71 -5.06
CA PHE A 333 1.89 20.78 -4.24
C PHE A 333 1.97 19.39 -4.87
N LEU A 334 0.85 18.86 -5.35
CA LEU A 334 0.80 17.55 -6.01
C LEU A 334 1.62 17.51 -7.32
N VAL A 335 1.62 18.60 -8.10
CA VAL A 335 2.51 18.70 -9.27
C VAL A 335 3.97 18.67 -8.84
N ALA A 336 4.34 19.44 -7.82
CA ALA A 336 5.72 19.51 -7.32
C ALA A 336 6.19 18.17 -6.72
N LEU A 337 5.28 17.39 -6.12
CA LEU A 337 5.60 16.07 -5.59
C LEU A 337 5.99 15.10 -6.72
N VAL A 338 5.27 15.13 -7.84
CA VAL A 338 5.65 14.34 -9.03
C VAL A 338 6.96 14.86 -9.65
N ASP A 339 7.19 16.19 -9.63
CA ASP A 339 8.45 16.77 -10.08
C ASP A 339 9.66 16.22 -9.31
N ALA A 340 9.47 15.88 -8.03
CA ALA A 340 10.49 15.32 -7.13
C ALA A 340 10.59 13.78 -7.17
N SER A 341 10.11 13.11 -8.23
CA SER A 341 10.04 11.64 -8.29
C SER A 341 11.40 10.94 -8.12
N ARG A 342 12.52 11.51 -8.62
CA ARG A 342 13.85 10.93 -8.42
C ARG A 342 14.26 10.98 -6.95
N GLU A 343 14.06 12.14 -6.32
CA GLU A 343 14.35 12.37 -4.92
C GLU A 343 13.47 11.50 -4.01
N SER A 344 12.19 11.35 -4.34
CA SER A 344 11.24 10.47 -3.68
C SER A 344 11.70 9.01 -3.72
N MET A 345 12.09 8.50 -4.90
CA MET A 345 12.58 7.14 -5.06
C MET A 345 13.87 6.90 -4.27
N LEU A 346 14.81 7.84 -4.30
CA LEU A 346 16.07 7.73 -3.54
C LEU A 346 15.82 7.93 -2.03
N GLY A 347 14.99 8.88 -1.62
CA GLY A 347 14.60 9.12 -0.24
C GLY A 347 13.96 7.90 0.42
N SER A 348 13.18 7.14 -0.34
CA SER A 348 12.57 5.88 0.09
C SER A 348 13.50 4.65 -0.03
N LYS A 349 14.76 4.84 -0.37
CA LYS A 349 15.73 3.76 -0.64
C LYS A 349 15.23 2.76 -1.69
N LEU A 350 14.70 3.25 -2.80
CA LEU A 350 14.11 2.48 -3.91
C LEU A 350 12.83 1.70 -3.52
N TYR A 351 12.12 2.13 -2.49
CA TYR A 351 10.81 1.57 -2.17
C TYR A 351 9.73 2.15 -3.09
N ASN A 352 9.69 3.49 -3.28
CA ASN A 352 8.74 4.21 -4.11
C ASN A 352 9.19 4.24 -5.57
N PHE A 353 8.42 3.68 -6.48
CA PHE A 353 8.63 3.78 -7.92
C PHE A 353 7.76 4.90 -8.50
N PRO A 354 8.29 5.79 -9.33
CA PRO A 354 7.50 6.87 -9.94
C PRO A 354 6.28 6.37 -10.71
N SER A 355 5.09 6.93 -10.46
CA SER A 355 3.91 6.66 -11.27
C SER A 355 4.02 7.28 -12.67
N PHE A 356 4.75 8.38 -12.80
CA PHE A 356 5.11 9.00 -14.07
C PHE A 356 6.58 8.72 -14.37
N TYR A 357 6.88 7.70 -15.15
CA TYR A 357 8.27 7.35 -15.46
C TYR A 357 9.05 8.50 -16.11
N GLY A 358 8.37 9.33 -16.91
CA GLY A 358 8.98 10.50 -17.52
C GLY A 358 9.46 11.56 -16.52
N ALA A 359 8.97 11.55 -15.28
CA ALA A 359 9.47 12.44 -14.23
C ALA A 359 10.86 12.01 -13.74
N ALA A 360 11.23 10.74 -13.93
CA ALA A 360 12.57 10.24 -13.66
C ALA A 360 13.52 10.31 -14.87
N ALA A 361 13.08 10.88 -16.02
CA ALA A 361 13.91 10.99 -17.22
C ALA A 361 15.12 11.91 -17.02
N GLU A 362 16.18 11.67 -17.81
CA GLU A 362 17.34 12.56 -17.85
C GLU A 362 16.93 13.98 -18.32
N PRO A 363 17.58 15.03 -17.81
CA PRO A 363 17.33 16.41 -18.26
C PRO A 363 17.38 16.54 -19.79
N ASN A 364 16.53 17.39 -20.34
CA ASN A 364 16.43 17.66 -21.78
C ASN A 364 16.01 16.45 -22.66
N THR A 365 15.54 15.36 -22.07
CA THR A 365 14.97 14.25 -22.85
C THR A 365 13.72 14.70 -23.62
N PRO A 366 13.62 14.45 -24.94
CA PRO A 366 12.42 14.76 -25.72
C PRO A 366 11.19 14.04 -25.17
N MET A 367 10.00 14.67 -25.27
CA MET A 367 8.76 14.16 -24.66
C MET A 367 8.45 12.70 -25.03
N ASN A 368 8.60 12.35 -26.30
CA ASN A 368 8.34 10.99 -26.80
C ASN A 368 9.35 9.93 -26.30
N LYS A 369 10.42 10.32 -25.62
CA LYS A 369 11.45 9.47 -25.04
C LYS A 369 11.50 9.53 -23.51
N LYS A 370 10.71 10.39 -22.87
CA LYS A 370 10.79 10.60 -21.43
C LYS A 370 10.49 9.35 -20.62
N SER A 371 9.45 8.62 -20.95
CA SER A 371 9.10 7.39 -20.22
C SER A 371 10.19 6.32 -20.36
N GLU A 372 10.78 6.17 -21.55
CA GLU A 372 11.89 5.25 -21.80
C GLU A 372 13.15 5.65 -21.00
N SER A 373 13.50 6.93 -21.04
CA SER A 373 14.63 7.49 -20.27
C SER A 373 14.45 7.32 -18.78
N GLY A 374 13.26 7.58 -18.26
CA GLY A 374 12.93 7.37 -16.84
C GLY A 374 12.99 5.90 -16.43
N ALA A 375 12.46 5.00 -17.25
CA ALA A 375 12.58 3.55 -17.02
C ALA A 375 14.05 3.11 -16.99
N ALA A 376 14.89 3.64 -17.87
CA ALA A 376 16.32 3.34 -17.90
C ALA A 376 17.04 3.85 -16.63
N TRP A 377 16.66 5.05 -16.16
CA TRP A 377 17.20 5.59 -14.89
C TRP A 377 16.78 4.73 -13.70
N ILE A 378 15.50 4.33 -13.60
CA ILE A 378 14.99 3.41 -12.56
C ILE A 378 15.77 2.09 -12.59
N ALA A 379 15.93 1.50 -13.79
CA ALA A 379 16.68 0.26 -13.95
C ALA A 379 18.13 0.38 -13.50
N LYS A 380 18.80 1.50 -13.79
CA LYS A 380 20.15 1.78 -13.30
C LYS A 380 20.24 1.75 -11.78
N GLN A 381 19.25 2.37 -11.07
CA GLN A 381 19.24 2.35 -9.61
C GLN A 381 19.02 0.93 -9.05
N CYS A 382 18.12 0.15 -9.66
CA CYS A 382 17.84 -1.22 -9.22
C CYS A 382 18.98 -2.20 -9.54
N ASN A 383 19.72 -1.98 -10.63
CA ASN A 383 20.85 -2.83 -11.05
C ASN A 383 22.14 -2.57 -10.26
N ALA A 384 22.24 -1.40 -9.61
CA ALA A 384 23.37 -1.03 -8.79
C ALA A 384 22.84 -0.24 -7.58
N ASP A 385 22.20 -0.96 -6.66
CA ASP A 385 21.53 -0.37 -5.50
C ASP A 385 22.50 0.53 -4.71
N PRO A 386 22.26 1.87 -4.68
CA PRO A 386 23.14 2.79 -3.99
C PRO A 386 23.11 2.68 -2.46
N PHE A 387 22.19 1.84 -1.93
CA PHE A 387 22.00 1.62 -0.50
C PHE A 387 22.63 0.31 0.00
N GLY A 388 23.56 -0.25 -0.79
CA GLY A 388 24.46 -1.31 -0.32
C GLY A 388 23.90 -2.72 -0.35
N SER A 389 23.01 -3.05 -1.28
CA SER A 389 22.60 -4.45 -1.52
C SER A 389 23.80 -5.32 -1.90
N GLN A 390 23.79 -6.55 -1.42
CA GLN A 390 24.79 -7.58 -1.77
C GLN A 390 24.07 -8.85 -2.28
N PRO A 391 24.25 -9.24 -3.55
CA PRO A 391 24.97 -8.51 -4.61
C PRO A 391 24.27 -7.18 -4.96
N GLY A 392 25.01 -6.25 -5.62
CA GLY A 392 24.50 -4.89 -5.92
C GLY A 392 23.28 -4.86 -6.82
N ASP A 393 23.08 -5.89 -7.65
CA ASP A 393 21.93 -6.09 -8.55
C ASP A 393 20.75 -6.87 -7.94
N LYS A 394 20.78 -7.11 -6.64
CA LYS A 394 19.72 -7.87 -5.92
C LYS A 394 18.32 -7.38 -6.20
N LEU A 395 18.14 -6.09 -6.45
CA LEU A 395 16.84 -5.46 -6.72
C LEU A 395 16.54 -5.31 -8.22
N SER A 396 17.37 -5.85 -9.12
CA SER A 396 17.21 -5.70 -10.58
C SER A 396 15.84 -6.17 -11.11
N LEU A 397 15.23 -7.18 -10.46
CA LEU A 397 13.91 -7.67 -10.83
C LEU A 397 12.80 -6.60 -10.68
N LEU A 398 12.96 -5.63 -9.76
CA LEU A 398 11.95 -4.59 -9.52
C LEU A 398 11.85 -3.62 -10.69
N ALA A 399 12.94 -3.37 -11.43
CA ALA A 399 12.90 -2.58 -12.65
C ALA A 399 12.01 -3.21 -13.74
N LYS A 400 11.72 -4.50 -13.61
CA LYS A 400 10.87 -5.27 -14.53
C LYS A 400 9.52 -5.64 -13.89
N ALA A 401 9.07 -4.89 -12.89
CA ALA A 401 7.89 -5.26 -12.12
C ALA A 401 6.56 -4.93 -12.81
N LEU A 402 6.50 -3.92 -13.68
CA LEU A 402 5.25 -3.51 -14.33
C LEU A 402 4.50 -4.66 -15.04
N PRO A 403 5.13 -5.57 -15.78
CA PRO A 403 4.42 -6.66 -16.46
C PRO A 403 3.71 -7.65 -15.54
N TRP A 404 4.14 -7.75 -14.28
CA TRP A 404 3.54 -8.63 -13.29
C TRP A 404 2.89 -7.88 -12.12
N SER A 405 2.75 -6.54 -12.23
CA SER A 405 2.03 -5.74 -11.24
C SER A 405 0.68 -5.28 -11.80
N THR A 406 -0.34 -5.21 -10.96
CA THR A 406 -1.66 -4.73 -11.32
C THR A 406 -2.32 -3.95 -10.19
N ASN A 407 -3.37 -3.19 -10.53
CA ASN A 407 -4.16 -2.42 -9.57
C ASN A 407 -5.12 -3.31 -8.77
N LEU A 408 -5.49 -2.87 -7.58
CA LEU A 408 -6.39 -3.59 -6.68
C LEU A 408 -7.79 -3.84 -7.24
N GLY A 409 -8.25 -3.04 -8.22
CA GLY A 409 -9.52 -3.24 -8.92
C GLY A 409 -9.45 -4.19 -10.12
N TYR A 410 -8.33 -4.92 -10.32
CA TYR A 410 -8.13 -5.83 -11.45
C TYR A 410 -9.31 -6.82 -11.66
N PRO A 411 -9.72 -7.09 -12.92
CA PRO A 411 -9.20 -6.59 -14.21
C PRO A 411 -9.77 -5.22 -14.64
N GLY A 412 -10.66 -4.63 -13.85
CA GLY A 412 -11.24 -3.32 -14.07
C GLY A 412 -10.45 -2.18 -13.40
N PHE A 413 -11.09 -1.02 -13.34
CA PHE A 413 -10.61 0.15 -12.62
C PHE A 413 -10.99 0.08 -11.16
N ALA A 414 -10.26 0.80 -10.31
CA ALA A 414 -10.70 1.12 -8.96
C ALA A 414 -12.04 1.89 -9.03
N ASN A 415 -12.95 1.55 -8.15
CA ASN A 415 -14.23 2.22 -8.00
C ASN A 415 -14.66 2.18 -6.52
N PRO A 416 -15.68 2.96 -6.11
CA PRO A 416 -16.08 3.01 -4.71
C PRO A 416 -16.51 1.68 -4.11
N ALA A 417 -17.05 0.75 -4.89
CA ALA A 417 -17.44 -0.56 -4.41
C ALA A 417 -16.20 -1.43 -4.09
N GLU A 418 -15.19 -1.43 -4.97
CA GLU A 418 -13.91 -2.10 -4.70
C GLU A 418 -13.20 -1.51 -3.49
N GLY A 419 -13.25 -0.17 -3.31
CA GLY A 419 -12.71 0.50 -2.12
C GLY A 419 -13.39 0.01 -0.85
N GLU A 420 -14.73 -0.02 -0.80
CA GLU A 420 -15.47 -0.51 0.36
C GLU A 420 -15.21 -2.01 0.65
N ILE A 421 -15.13 -2.85 -0.39
CA ILE A 421 -14.78 -4.27 -0.24
C ILE A 421 -13.37 -4.44 0.33
N PHE A 422 -12.42 -3.59 -0.11
CA PHE A 422 -11.05 -3.59 0.39
C PHE A 422 -11.01 -3.18 1.87
N ASP A 423 -11.62 -2.05 2.21
CA ASP A 423 -11.60 -1.47 3.56
C ASP A 423 -12.39 -2.30 4.59
N THR A 424 -13.34 -3.14 4.13
CA THR A 424 -14.13 -4.03 4.99
C THR A 424 -13.66 -5.49 4.96
N TYR A 425 -12.51 -5.78 4.33
CA TYR A 425 -11.82 -7.08 4.33
C TYR A 425 -12.65 -8.28 3.85
N VAL A 426 -13.67 -8.06 3.01
CA VAL A 426 -14.58 -9.12 2.55
C VAL A 426 -13.84 -10.30 1.94
N ILE A 427 -12.79 -10.05 1.13
CA ILE A 427 -12.04 -11.10 0.45
C ILE A 427 -11.10 -11.82 1.41
N THR A 428 -10.45 -11.10 2.32
CA THR A 428 -9.58 -11.72 3.33
C THR A 428 -10.38 -12.64 4.25
N ASP A 429 -11.56 -12.21 4.69
CA ASP A 429 -12.47 -13.02 5.51
C ASP A 429 -12.92 -14.29 4.78
N MET A 430 -13.23 -14.18 3.49
CA MET A 430 -13.57 -15.34 2.64
C MET A 430 -12.43 -16.37 2.63
N PHE A 431 -11.20 -15.92 2.38
CA PHE A 431 -10.02 -16.78 2.36
C PHE A 431 -9.72 -17.39 3.74
N ALA A 432 -9.79 -16.59 4.81
CA ALA A 432 -9.57 -17.06 6.18
C ALA A 432 -10.57 -18.16 6.58
N LYS A 433 -11.87 -17.95 6.31
CA LYS A 433 -12.92 -18.96 6.59
C LYS A 433 -12.71 -20.24 5.82
N ALA A 434 -12.38 -20.15 4.53
CA ALA A 434 -12.11 -21.32 3.70
C ALA A 434 -10.83 -22.07 4.11
N ALA A 435 -9.75 -21.33 4.37
CA ALA A 435 -8.43 -21.89 4.71
C ALA A 435 -8.46 -22.64 6.06
N THR A 436 -9.12 -22.08 7.07
CA THR A 436 -9.24 -22.68 8.39
C THR A 436 -10.30 -23.80 8.47
N GLY A 437 -11.18 -23.90 7.46
CA GLY A 437 -12.32 -24.83 7.48
C GLY A 437 -13.49 -24.34 8.32
N ALA A 438 -13.52 -23.06 8.74
CA ALA A 438 -14.67 -22.47 9.42
C ALA A 438 -15.93 -22.48 8.52
N LEU A 439 -15.74 -22.34 7.21
CA LEU A 439 -16.73 -22.60 6.17
C LEU A 439 -16.13 -23.51 5.08
N SER A 440 -16.99 -24.20 4.34
CA SER A 440 -16.52 -24.83 3.11
C SER A 440 -16.07 -23.74 2.11
N PRO A 441 -15.09 -24.01 1.22
CA PRO A 441 -14.70 -23.07 0.18
C PRO A 441 -15.90 -22.54 -0.63
N LYS A 442 -16.88 -23.39 -0.93
CA LYS A 442 -18.10 -23.02 -1.65
C LYS A 442 -18.99 -22.07 -0.86
N ASP A 443 -19.18 -22.31 0.44
CA ASP A 443 -20.03 -21.47 1.29
C ASP A 443 -19.37 -20.13 1.57
N ALA A 444 -18.04 -20.11 1.82
CA ALA A 444 -17.27 -18.87 1.99
C ALA A 444 -17.35 -18.01 0.72
N MET A 445 -17.21 -18.60 -0.46
CA MET A 445 -17.35 -17.91 -1.75
C MET A 445 -18.77 -17.32 -1.93
N ALA A 446 -19.80 -18.09 -1.62
CA ALA A 446 -21.19 -17.65 -1.75
C ALA A 446 -21.51 -16.48 -0.82
N GLU A 447 -21.07 -16.54 0.46
CA GLU A 447 -21.23 -15.45 1.42
C GLU A 447 -20.57 -14.17 0.93
N ALA A 448 -19.28 -14.25 0.54
CA ALA A 448 -18.53 -13.09 0.06
C ALA A 448 -19.09 -12.52 -1.24
N SER A 449 -19.54 -13.37 -2.19
CA SER A 449 -20.16 -12.92 -3.42
C SER A 449 -21.45 -12.13 -3.16
N ASN A 450 -22.31 -12.61 -2.25
CA ASN A 450 -23.51 -11.90 -1.87
C ASN A 450 -23.18 -10.53 -1.26
N ARG A 451 -22.17 -10.46 -0.38
CA ARG A 451 -21.72 -9.21 0.21
C ARG A 451 -21.18 -8.25 -0.85
N CYS A 452 -20.38 -8.73 -1.81
CA CYS A 452 -19.90 -7.92 -2.93
C CYS A 452 -21.07 -7.36 -3.77
N LYS A 453 -22.07 -8.17 -4.09
CA LYS A 453 -23.27 -7.72 -4.82
C LYS A 453 -24.05 -6.62 -4.07
N GLU A 454 -24.22 -6.75 -2.75
CA GLU A 454 -24.84 -5.72 -1.92
C GLU A 454 -24.07 -4.40 -2.00
N ILE A 455 -22.73 -4.44 -1.85
CA ILE A 455 -21.86 -3.26 -1.90
C ILE A 455 -21.91 -2.63 -3.29
N PHE A 456 -21.72 -3.42 -4.36
CA PHE A 456 -21.82 -2.92 -5.73
C PHE A 456 -23.20 -2.33 -6.02
N GLY A 457 -24.29 -3.01 -5.58
CA GLY A 457 -25.66 -2.53 -5.71
C GLY A 457 -25.90 -1.18 -5.04
N LYS A 458 -25.33 -0.97 -3.84
CA LYS A 458 -25.37 0.32 -3.13
C LYS A 458 -24.75 1.44 -3.95
N TRP A 459 -23.53 1.22 -4.49
CA TRP A 459 -22.78 2.23 -5.22
C TRP A 459 -23.35 2.47 -6.64
N ARG A 460 -23.95 1.44 -7.27
CA ARG A 460 -24.70 1.62 -8.53
C ARG A 460 -25.93 2.50 -8.36
N LYS A 461 -26.69 2.33 -7.26
CA LYS A 461 -27.82 3.21 -6.93
C LYS A 461 -27.42 4.67 -6.77
N LYS A 462 -26.19 4.93 -6.38
CA LYS A 462 -25.61 6.28 -6.31
C LYS A 462 -25.06 6.78 -7.65
N GLY A 463 -25.07 5.98 -8.70
CA GLY A 463 -24.49 6.34 -10.00
C GLY A 463 -22.97 6.37 -10.04
N MET A 464 -22.29 5.70 -9.09
CA MET A 464 -20.83 5.75 -8.96
C MET A 464 -20.12 4.55 -9.58
N VAL A 465 -20.84 3.48 -9.89
CA VAL A 465 -20.31 2.23 -10.44
C VAL A 465 -21.21 1.73 -11.57
N ALA A 466 -20.60 1.25 -12.63
CA ALA A 466 -21.29 0.62 -13.77
C ALA A 466 -21.62 -0.85 -13.53
N GLY A 467 -22.09 -1.55 -14.57
CA GLY A 467 -22.32 -2.99 -14.58
C GLY A 467 -23.60 -3.44 -13.89
N GLY A 468 -23.65 -4.71 -13.51
CA GLY A 468 -24.78 -5.34 -12.78
C GLY A 468 -25.61 -6.30 -13.59
N SER A 469 -25.54 -6.24 -14.93
CA SER A 469 -26.35 -7.12 -15.79
C SER A 469 -25.84 -8.58 -15.83
N LYS A 470 -24.60 -8.80 -15.39
CA LYS A 470 -23.92 -10.12 -15.41
C LYS A 470 -23.39 -10.52 -14.04
N ASP A 471 -23.92 -9.98 -12.94
CA ASP A 471 -23.52 -10.34 -11.59
C ASP A 471 -23.79 -11.84 -11.32
N ARG A 472 -22.79 -12.54 -10.75
CA ARG A 472 -22.85 -13.97 -10.43
C ARG A 472 -22.11 -14.32 -9.13
#